data_0b60ed82660fdc2b0c9fba2b1ff03d7b
#
_entry.id   0b60ed82660fdc2b0c9fba2b1ff03d7b
#
_cell.length_a   1.000
_cell.length_b   1.000
_cell.length_c   1.000
_cell.angle_alpha   90.00
_cell.angle_beta   90.00
_cell.angle_gamma   90.00
#
_symmetry.space_group_name_H-M   'P 1'
#
loop_
_entity.id
_entity.type
_entity.pdbx_description
1 polymer ?
#
loop_
_entity_poly.entity_id
_entity_poly.type
_entity_poly.pdbx_seq_one_letter_code
_entity_poly.pdbx_strand_id
1 'polypeptide(L)'
;QDEVEFRQLTMDGGTRPVLVRLEEPKVTTLPSLTADEEEREKAVEARDEAYRDFIKETLGTGLFSSIQITGYGFDPKWAKKSIGSLCMQRRKVYYGNNLFAKGACAAGKERMEDKILKGYRYMSPALVLKDIGMDMRVMGAPAYYPLIEAGKNWYECKASCELILDDTAELVFVVGTFGEKQKKKVIMG
;
A
#
# COMPACT_ATOMS: atom_id res chain seq x y z
N GLN A 1 -25.54 9.07 6.40
CA GLN A 1 -24.52 8.46 7.28
C GLN A 1 -23.17 8.64 6.62
N ASP A 2 -22.19 9.16 7.36
CA ASP A 2 -20.85 9.40 6.84
C ASP A 2 -19.95 8.24 7.26
N GLU A 3 -19.36 7.59 6.28
CA GLU A 3 -18.40 6.52 6.49
C GLU A 3 -16.99 7.11 6.70
N VAL A 4 -16.28 6.58 7.67
CA VAL A 4 -14.87 6.87 7.94
C VAL A 4 -14.06 5.60 7.80
N GLU A 5 -13.05 5.68 6.96
CA GLU A 5 -12.11 4.60 6.72
C GLU A 5 -10.74 4.98 7.30
N PHE A 6 -10.16 4.07 8.08
CA PHE A 6 -8.78 4.18 8.55
C PHE A 6 -7.93 3.12 7.88
N ARG A 7 -6.81 3.54 7.32
CA ARG A 7 -5.77 2.64 6.80
C ARG A 7 -4.42 2.95 7.41
N GLN A 8 -3.77 1.91 7.86
CA GLN A 8 -2.40 1.99 8.35
C GLN A 8 -1.42 1.76 7.21
N LEU A 9 -0.44 2.65 7.08
CA LEU A 9 0.69 2.48 6.18
C LEU A 9 1.87 1.95 6.99
N THR A 10 2.38 0.78 6.60
CA THR A 10 3.53 0.13 7.22
C THR A 10 4.72 0.12 6.27
N MET A 11 5.92 0.17 6.82
CA MET A 11 7.17 0.16 6.06
C MET A 11 8.06 -0.98 6.56
N ASP A 12 8.47 -1.85 5.65
CA ASP A 12 9.46 -2.88 5.95
C ASP A 12 10.87 -2.33 5.68
N GLY A 13 11.55 -1.94 6.74
CA GLY A 13 12.91 -1.39 6.68
C GLY A 13 14.00 -2.45 6.48
N GLY A 14 13.65 -3.74 6.53
CA GLY A 14 14.59 -4.85 6.32
C GLY A 14 14.91 -5.10 4.84
N THR A 15 14.16 -4.49 3.92
CA THR A 15 14.31 -4.69 2.47
C THR A 15 14.89 -3.46 1.78
N ARG A 16 15.51 -3.65 0.63
CA ARG A 16 15.94 -2.57 -0.27
C ARG A 16 15.51 -2.89 -1.71
N PRO A 17 14.58 -2.15 -2.30
CA PRO A 17 13.88 -0.96 -1.75
C PRO A 17 13.04 -1.29 -0.50
N VAL A 18 12.79 -0.29 0.34
CA VAL A 18 11.88 -0.39 1.48
C VAL A 18 10.47 -0.66 0.96
N LEU A 19 9.87 -1.74 1.37
CA LEU A 19 8.52 -2.10 0.96
C LEU A 19 7.50 -1.35 1.81
N VAL A 20 6.56 -0.69 1.15
CA VAL A 20 5.49 0.08 1.77
C VAL A 20 4.17 -0.63 1.50
N ARG A 21 3.44 -0.97 2.56
CA ARG A 21 2.16 -1.64 2.49
C ARG A 21 1.07 -0.76 3.11
N LEU A 22 -0.09 -0.78 2.49
CA LEU A 22 -1.31 -0.26 3.06
C LEU A 22 -2.11 -1.43 3.62
N GLU A 23 -2.36 -1.42 4.92
CA GLU A 23 -3.10 -2.49 5.60
C GLU A 23 -4.60 -2.43 5.25
N GLU A 24 -5.31 -3.50 5.57
CA GLU A 24 -6.75 -3.58 5.37
C GLU A 24 -7.47 -2.45 6.11
N PRO A 25 -8.52 -1.88 5.51
CA PRO A 25 -9.24 -0.78 6.10
C PRO A 25 -10.03 -1.20 7.35
N LYS A 26 -10.02 -0.34 8.35
CA LYS A 26 -11.03 -0.35 9.40
C LYS A 26 -12.05 0.73 9.07
N VAL A 27 -13.33 0.37 9.08
CA VAL A 27 -14.41 1.25 8.66
C VAL A 27 -15.39 1.43 9.80
N THR A 28 -15.88 2.65 9.97
CA THR A 28 -16.99 2.97 10.88
C THR A 28 -17.90 3.99 10.25
N THR A 29 -19.13 4.06 10.77
CA THR A 29 -20.12 5.06 10.36
C THR A 29 -20.33 6.05 11.48
N LEU A 30 -20.21 7.34 11.16
CA LEU A 30 -20.46 8.41 12.13
C LEU A 30 -21.91 8.87 12.09
N PRO A 31 -22.44 9.36 13.23
CA PRO A 31 -23.74 10.03 13.26
C PRO A 31 -23.78 11.21 12.28
N SER A 32 -24.90 11.35 11.58
CA SER A 32 -25.11 12.47 10.65
C SER A 32 -25.27 13.78 11.41
N LEU A 33 -24.76 14.85 10.82
CA LEU A 33 -25.09 16.20 11.32
C LEU A 33 -26.51 16.55 10.88
N THR A 34 -27.33 17.04 11.80
CA THR A 34 -28.66 17.54 11.50
C THR A 34 -28.62 19.00 11.04
N ALA A 35 -29.60 19.38 10.22
CA ALA A 35 -29.82 20.77 9.82
C ALA A 35 -30.60 21.58 10.88
N ASP A 36 -31.25 20.89 11.81
CA ASP A 36 -31.99 21.49 12.92
C ASP A 36 -31.02 22.15 13.92
N GLU A 37 -31.15 23.45 14.12
CA GLU A 37 -30.24 24.20 14.99
C GLU A 37 -30.35 23.79 16.46
N GLU A 38 -31.55 23.41 16.94
CA GLU A 38 -31.75 23.01 18.34
C GLU A 38 -31.09 21.66 18.67
N GLU A 39 -31.04 20.75 17.69
CA GLU A 39 -30.43 19.42 17.84
C GLU A 39 -28.97 19.37 17.38
N ARG A 40 -28.52 20.40 16.66
CA ARG A 40 -27.20 20.42 16.01
C ARG A 40 -26.06 20.26 17.00
N GLU A 41 -26.11 20.89 18.15
CA GLU A 41 -25.06 20.81 19.16
C GLU A 41 -24.91 19.39 19.70
N LYS A 42 -26.03 18.72 20.00
CA LYS A 42 -26.05 17.30 20.42
C LYS A 42 -25.54 16.38 19.32
N ALA A 43 -25.94 16.60 18.09
CA ALA A 43 -25.49 15.80 16.94
C ALA A 43 -23.98 15.96 16.70
N VAL A 44 -23.44 17.18 16.82
CA VAL A 44 -22.00 17.45 16.75
C VAL A 44 -21.24 16.74 17.86
N GLU A 45 -21.74 16.80 19.10
CA GLU A 45 -21.09 16.14 20.22
C GLU A 45 -21.09 14.61 20.05
N ALA A 46 -22.23 14.02 19.71
CA ALA A 46 -22.34 12.58 19.46
C ALA A 46 -21.40 12.12 18.33
N ARG A 47 -21.29 12.91 17.27
CA ARG A 47 -20.37 12.64 16.16
C ARG A 47 -18.91 12.69 16.60
N ASP A 48 -18.52 13.71 17.34
CA ASP A 48 -17.14 13.86 17.82
C ASP A 48 -16.77 12.76 18.81
N GLU A 49 -17.70 12.35 19.67
CA GLU A 49 -17.49 11.21 20.58
C GLU A 49 -17.32 9.89 19.85
N ALA A 50 -18.20 9.59 18.91
CA ALA A 50 -18.12 8.37 18.09
C ALA A 50 -16.79 8.32 17.32
N TYR A 51 -16.36 9.42 16.72
CA TYR A 51 -15.09 9.49 16.02
C TYR A 51 -13.90 9.36 16.96
N ARG A 52 -13.93 10.01 18.12
CA ARG A 52 -12.89 9.88 19.15
C ARG A 52 -12.74 8.44 19.62
N ASP A 53 -13.84 7.73 19.83
CA ASP A 53 -13.80 6.36 20.30
C ASP A 53 -13.29 5.39 19.23
N PHE A 54 -13.67 5.61 17.97
CA PHE A 54 -13.07 4.91 16.83
C PHE A 54 -11.55 5.15 16.70
N ILE A 55 -11.10 6.38 16.91
CA ILE A 55 -9.67 6.71 16.93
C ILE A 55 -8.95 5.95 18.04
N LYS A 56 -9.50 5.92 19.25
CA LYS A 56 -8.91 5.21 20.39
C LYS A 56 -8.81 3.71 20.13
N GLU A 57 -9.87 3.11 19.63
CA GLU A 57 -9.90 1.69 19.28
C GLU A 57 -8.88 1.36 18.19
N THR A 58 -8.81 2.20 17.16
CA THR A 58 -8.01 1.96 15.98
C THR A 58 -6.52 2.20 16.21
N LEU A 59 -6.17 3.30 16.86
CA LEU A 59 -4.77 3.64 17.16
C LEU A 59 -4.24 2.86 18.36
N GLY A 60 -5.09 2.56 19.35
CA GLY A 60 -4.71 1.83 20.56
C GLY A 60 -3.42 2.36 21.19
N THR A 61 -2.51 1.46 21.51
CA THR A 61 -1.16 1.76 22.02
C THR A 61 -0.12 1.92 20.90
N GLY A 62 -0.52 1.85 19.63
CA GLY A 62 0.37 1.92 18.48
C GLY A 62 1.14 3.23 18.39
N LEU A 63 2.41 3.15 18.01
CA LEU A 63 3.24 4.31 17.75
C LEU A 63 3.12 4.72 16.29
N PHE A 64 2.51 5.86 16.07
CA PHE A 64 2.35 6.46 14.74
C PHE A 64 3.12 7.78 14.68
N SER A 65 3.93 7.96 13.66
CA SER A 65 4.69 9.20 13.47
C SER A 65 3.83 10.33 12.93
N SER A 66 2.87 10.00 12.07
CA SER A 66 1.97 10.97 11.46
C SER A 66 0.62 10.36 11.10
N ILE A 67 -0.39 11.20 11.07
CA ILE A 67 -1.75 10.87 10.64
C ILE A 67 -2.13 11.85 9.54
N GLN A 68 -2.66 11.35 8.44
CA GLN A 68 -3.19 12.15 7.34
C GLN A 68 -4.71 11.99 7.33
N ILE A 69 -5.42 13.10 7.40
CA ILE A 69 -6.88 13.13 7.30
C ILE A 69 -7.24 13.76 5.95
N THR A 70 -8.09 13.08 5.20
CA THR A 70 -8.61 13.56 3.93
C THR A 70 -10.09 13.21 3.82
N GLY A 71 -10.82 13.99 3.05
CA GLY A 71 -12.27 13.81 2.85
C GLY A 71 -13.07 15.05 3.23
N TYR A 72 -14.26 15.15 2.68
CA TYR A 72 -15.12 16.34 2.86
C TYR A 72 -15.94 16.33 4.14
N GLY A 73 -16.06 15.17 4.80
CA GLY A 73 -16.84 15.01 6.04
C GLY A 73 -16.13 15.44 7.32
N PHE A 74 -14.82 15.76 7.24
CA PHE A 74 -14.06 16.21 8.40
C PHE A 74 -14.00 17.74 8.45
N ASP A 75 -14.36 18.31 9.61
CA ASP A 75 -14.17 19.73 9.90
C ASP A 75 -13.66 19.87 11.36
N PRO A 76 -12.50 20.53 11.56
CA PRO A 76 -11.96 20.78 12.89
C PRO A 76 -12.94 21.46 13.87
N LYS A 77 -13.96 22.14 13.36
CA LYS A 77 -14.95 22.82 14.20
C LYS A 77 -15.79 21.86 15.01
N TRP A 78 -16.17 20.71 14.43
CA TRP A 78 -16.93 19.69 15.17
C TRP A 78 -16.03 18.64 15.86
N ALA A 79 -14.82 18.39 15.35
CA ALA A 79 -13.95 17.29 15.75
C ALA A 79 -12.97 17.65 16.90
N LYS A 80 -13.36 18.49 17.85
CA LYS A 80 -12.46 19.03 18.90
C LYS A 80 -11.88 17.95 19.81
N LYS A 81 -12.73 17.04 20.32
CA LYS A 81 -12.31 15.93 21.20
C LYS A 81 -11.45 14.92 20.41
N SER A 82 -11.84 14.66 19.17
CA SER A 82 -11.14 13.74 18.26
C SER A 82 -9.74 14.25 17.91
N ILE A 83 -9.58 15.54 17.59
CA ILE A 83 -8.28 16.15 17.33
C ILE A 83 -7.35 15.99 18.54
N GLY A 84 -7.86 16.19 19.75
CA GLY A 84 -7.09 15.95 20.97
C GLY A 84 -6.56 14.50 21.04
N SER A 85 -7.39 13.52 20.70
CA SER A 85 -7.00 12.11 20.66
C SER A 85 -6.01 11.78 19.55
N LEU A 86 -6.17 12.38 18.38
CA LEU A 86 -5.25 12.22 17.25
C LEU A 86 -3.84 12.76 17.58
N CYS A 87 -3.77 13.91 18.23
CA CYS A 87 -2.50 14.58 18.57
C CYS A 87 -1.77 13.98 19.77
N MET A 88 -2.35 12.99 20.46
CA MET A 88 -1.68 12.31 21.57
C MET A 88 -0.36 11.68 21.14
N GLN A 89 0.55 11.46 22.11
CA GLN A 89 1.87 10.84 21.87
C GLN A 89 2.76 11.61 20.86
N ARG A 90 2.59 12.92 20.74
CA ARG A 90 3.35 13.80 19.82
C ARG A 90 3.18 13.44 18.34
N ARG A 91 2.06 12.81 17.96
CA ARG A 91 1.75 12.51 16.56
C ARG A 91 1.59 13.80 15.76
N LYS A 92 2.11 13.81 14.54
CA LYS A 92 1.87 14.90 13.60
C LYS A 92 0.59 14.63 12.84
N VAL A 93 -0.39 15.50 12.96
CA VAL A 93 -1.68 15.37 12.29
C VAL A 93 -1.78 16.39 11.16
N TYR A 94 -2.05 15.92 9.98
CA TYR A 94 -2.23 16.73 8.79
C TYR A 94 -3.64 16.54 8.25
N TYR A 95 -4.24 17.63 7.81
CA TYR A 95 -5.56 17.63 7.21
C TYR A 95 -5.52 18.29 5.83
N GLY A 96 -6.21 17.70 4.86
CA GLY A 96 -6.37 18.29 3.55
C GLY A 96 -6.94 17.34 2.52
N ASN A 97 -7.74 17.89 1.61
CA ASN A 97 -8.45 17.12 0.58
C ASN A 97 -7.62 16.88 -0.70
N ASN A 98 -6.36 17.30 -0.71
CA ASN A 98 -5.47 17.17 -1.86
C ASN A 98 -4.43 16.05 -1.73
N LEU A 99 -4.59 15.13 -0.77
CA LEU A 99 -3.65 14.05 -0.52
C LEU A 99 -3.43 13.19 -1.77
N PHE A 100 -4.52 12.77 -2.41
CA PHE A 100 -4.47 11.95 -3.62
C PHE A 100 -3.85 12.69 -4.81
N ALA A 101 -4.19 13.97 -5.00
CA ALA A 101 -3.58 14.79 -6.05
C ALA A 101 -2.07 14.95 -5.85
N LYS A 102 -1.62 15.19 -4.62
CA LYS A 102 -0.19 15.25 -4.29
C LYS A 102 0.50 13.91 -4.53
N GLY A 103 -0.15 12.80 -4.16
CA GLY A 103 0.35 11.46 -4.43
C GLY A 103 0.49 11.18 -5.92
N ALA A 104 -0.50 11.54 -6.72
CA ALA A 104 -0.46 11.40 -8.18
C ALA A 104 0.67 12.22 -8.81
N CYS A 105 0.86 13.47 -8.36
CA CYS A 105 1.98 14.31 -8.81
C CYS A 105 3.33 13.71 -8.45
N ALA A 106 3.49 13.18 -7.23
CA ALA A 106 4.72 12.53 -6.81
C ALA A 106 5.01 11.27 -7.64
N ALA A 107 3.99 10.45 -7.92
CA ALA A 107 4.11 9.27 -8.76
C ALA A 107 4.43 9.62 -10.22
N GLY A 108 3.86 10.71 -10.75
CA GLY A 108 4.18 11.24 -12.08
C GLY A 108 5.64 11.68 -12.18
N LYS A 109 6.13 12.42 -11.20
CA LYS A 109 7.54 12.83 -11.13
C LYS A 109 8.49 11.63 -11.03
N GLU A 110 8.16 10.61 -10.23
CA GLU A 110 8.96 9.39 -10.10
C GLU A 110 9.16 8.66 -11.44
N ARG A 111 8.17 8.78 -12.36
CA ARG A 111 8.24 8.17 -13.68
C ARG A 111 9.04 9.01 -14.68
N MET A 112 9.07 10.33 -14.51
CA MET A 112 9.70 11.27 -15.46
C MET A 112 11.10 11.70 -15.03
N GLU A 113 11.31 11.82 -13.74
CA GLU A 113 12.56 12.29 -13.13
C GLU A 113 13.06 11.21 -12.19
N ASP A 114 14.36 10.95 -12.16
CA ASP A 114 14.90 9.89 -11.33
C ASP A 114 14.63 10.08 -9.82
N LYS A 115 13.77 9.25 -9.27
CA LYS A 115 13.75 8.80 -7.87
C LYS A 115 13.41 9.83 -6.79
N ILE A 116 12.25 10.44 -6.88
CA ILE A 116 11.69 11.22 -5.76
C ILE A 116 11.38 10.33 -4.56
N LEU A 117 10.87 9.11 -4.78
CA LEU A 117 10.54 8.15 -3.71
C LEU A 117 11.75 7.35 -3.22
N LYS A 118 12.93 7.61 -3.74
CA LYS A 118 14.26 7.20 -3.26
C LYS A 118 14.28 5.92 -2.43
N GLY A 119 14.03 4.79 -3.06
CA GLY A 119 14.18 3.50 -2.39
C GLY A 119 12.96 3.01 -1.63
N TYR A 120 11.80 3.62 -1.81
CA TYR A 120 10.52 3.08 -1.37
C TYR A 120 9.76 2.43 -2.51
N ARG A 121 9.11 1.31 -2.25
CA ARG A 121 8.28 0.60 -3.21
C ARG A 121 6.93 0.27 -2.58
N TYR A 122 5.85 0.81 -3.16
CA TYR A 122 4.51 0.49 -2.71
C TYR A 122 4.10 -0.91 -3.17
N MET A 123 3.68 -1.75 -2.24
CA MET A 123 3.19 -3.09 -2.50
C MET A 123 1.72 -3.04 -2.96
N SER A 124 1.52 -2.72 -4.23
CA SER A 124 0.20 -2.78 -4.85
C SER A 124 -0.11 -4.20 -5.33
N PRO A 125 -1.39 -4.53 -5.59
CA PRO A 125 -1.76 -5.79 -6.25
C PRO A 125 -1.14 -5.99 -7.63
N ALA A 126 -0.67 -4.92 -8.26
CA ALA A 126 0.00 -4.96 -9.55
C ALA A 126 1.50 -5.33 -9.44
N LEU A 127 2.08 -5.33 -8.25
CA LEU A 127 3.50 -5.58 -8.06
C LEU A 127 3.81 -7.07 -8.17
N VAL A 128 4.78 -7.42 -9.00
CA VAL A 128 5.35 -8.77 -9.04
C VAL A 128 6.23 -8.96 -7.82
N LEU A 129 5.83 -9.88 -6.94
CA LEU A 129 6.49 -10.11 -5.65
C LEU A 129 7.59 -11.19 -5.71
N LYS A 130 7.69 -11.91 -6.82
CA LYS A 130 8.61 -13.05 -6.98
C LYS A 130 9.41 -12.93 -8.26
N ASP A 131 10.69 -13.26 -8.19
CA ASP A 131 11.50 -13.44 -9.38
C ASP A 131 11.02 -14.67 -10.14
N ILE A 132 10.98 -14.58 -11.46
CA ILE A 132 10.65 -15.68 -12.35
C ILE A 132 11.80 -15.86 -13.32
N GLY A 133 12.34 -17.04 -13.41
CA GLY A 133 13.43 -17.38 -14.32
C GLY A 133 13.44 -18.86 -14.64
N MET A 134 14.50 -19.31 -15.28
CA MET A 134 14.68 -20.68 -15.70
C MET A 134 16.11 -21.15 -15.41
N ASP A 135 16.26 -22.40 -14.99
CA ASP A 135 17.55 -23.06 -15.01
C ASP A 135 17.76 -23.62 -16.44
N MET A 136 18.77 -23.16 -17.11
CA MET A 136 19.08 -23.57 -18.49
C MET A 136 20.58 -23.72 -18.71
N ARG A 137 20.99 -24.14 -19.88
CA ARG A 137 22.38 -24.10 -20.30
C ARG A 137 22.61 -22.88 -21.18
N VAL A 138 23.52 -22.01 -20.77
CA VAL A 138 23.96 -20.87 -21.57
C VAL A 138 25.37 -21.15 -22.03
N MET A 139 25.58 -21.23 -23.35
CA MET A 139 26.89 -21.60 -23.94
C MET A 139 27.43 -22.94 -23.37
N GLY A 140 26.54 -23.90 -23.13
CA GLY A 140 26.90 -25.23 -22.64
C GLY A 140 27.07 -25.34 -21.11
N ALA A 141 27.11 -24.25 -20.37
CA ALA A 141 27.21 -24.27 -18.90
C ALA A 141 25.85 -24.08 -18.22
N PRO A 142 25.57 -24.78 -17.11
CA PRO A 142 24.36 -24.56 -16.33
C PRO A 142 24.30 -23.14 -15.78
N ALA A 143 23.20 -22.42 -16.00
CA ALA A 143 23.00 -21.07 -15.51
C ALA A 143 21.53 -20.82 -15.20
N TYR A 144 21.27 -19.97 -14.21
CA TYR A 144 19.95 -19.41 -13.98
C TYR A 144 19.74 -18.18 -14.90
N TYR A 145 18.70 -18.21 -15.68
CA TYR A 145 18.35 -17.10 -16.56
C TYR A 145 17.13 -16.36 -16.02
N PRO A 146 17.28 -15.10 -15.55
CA PRO A 146 16.17 -14.29 -15.05
C PRO A 146 15.30 -13.82 -16.20
N LEU A 147 13.98 -14.03 -16.09
CA LEU A 147 12.99 -13.54 -17.05
C LEU A 147 12.28 -12.30 -16.52
N ILE A 148 11.82 -12.35 -15.29
CA ILE A 148 11.09 -11.28 -14.64
C ILE A 148 11.66 -11.10 -13.23
N GLU A 149 12.06 -9.90 -12.91
CA GLU A 149 12.53 -9.51 -11.57
C GLU A 149 11.38 -9.00 -10.73
N ALA A 150 11.35 -9.39 -9.46
CA ALA A 150 10.42 -8.86 -8.47
C ALA A 150 10.56 -7.33 -8.32
N GLY A 151 9.49 -6.69 -7.87
CA GLY A 151 9.49 -5.25 -7.62
C GLY A 151 9.10 -4.38 -8.82
N LYS A 152 8.72 -4.97 -9.94
CA LYS A 152 8.12 -4.28 -11.10
C LYS A 152 6.62 -4.54 -11.15
N ASN A 153 5.84 -3.65 -11.76
CA ASN A 153 4.43 -3.91 -12.01
C ASN A 153 4.30 -4.98 -13.11
N TRP A 154 3.35 -5.90 -12.96
CA TRP A 154 3.17 -7.01 -13.91
C TRP A 154 2.97 -6.55 -15.35
N TYR A 155 2.30 -5.41 -15.57
CA TYR A 155 2.05 -4.85 -16.90
C TYR A 155 3.29 -4.18 -17.53
N GLU A 156 4.35 -3.94 -16.75
CA GLU A 156 5.66 -3.44 -17.21
C GLU A 156 6.62 -4.58 -17.49
N CYS A 157 6.27 -5.80 -17.05
CA CYS A 157 7.12 -6.98 -17.22
C CYS A 157 6.90 -7.62 -18.60
N LYS A 158 7.96 -7.67 -19.38
CA LYS A 158 8.00 -8.42 -20.64
C LYS A 158 9.33 -9.16 -20.70
N ALA A 159 9.27 -10.44 -20.98
CA ALA A 159 10.44 -11.26 -21.25
C ALA A 159 10.22 -12.06 -22.52
N SER A 160 11.24 -12.19 -23.33
CA SER A 160 11.26 -13.03 -24.53
C SER A 160 12.62 -13.67 -24.60
N CYS A 161 12.65 -14.96 -24.84
CA CYS A 161 13.89 -15.71 -25.09
C CYS A 161 13.62 -16.84 -26.09
N GLU A 162 14.61 -17.15 -26.90
CA GLU A 162 14.60 -18.30 -27.79
C GLU A 162 15.31 -19.45 -27.08
N LEU A 163 14.67 -20.62 -27.07
CA LEU A 163 15.15 -21.80 -26.39
C LEU A 163 15.26 -22.96 -27.35
N ILE A 164 16.33 -23.75 -27.21
CA ILE A 164 16.42 -25.07 -27.79
C ILE A 164 15.99 -26.02 -26.70
N LEU A 165 14.94 -26.77 -26.95
CA LEU A 165 14.46 -27.82 -26.01
C LEU A 165 15.21 -29.10 -26.29
N ASP A 166 15.64 -29.78 -25.21
CA ASP A 166 15.97 -31.19 -25.28
C ASP A 166 14.66 -31.96 -25.53
N ASP A 167 14.68 -33.30 -25.60
CA ASP A 167 13.56 -34.15 -25.96
C ASP A 167 12.30 -34.06 -25.06
N THR A 168 12.02 -32.92 -24.47
CA THR A 168 10.88 -32.69 -23.61
C THR A 168 10.05 -31.49 -24.04
N ALA A 169 8.72 -31.61 -23.96
CA ALA A 169 7.78 -30.51 -24.14
C ALA A 169 7.53 -29.74 -22.83
N GLU A 170 8.36 -29.97 -21.80
CA GLU A 170 8.20 -29.33 -20.48
C GLU A 170 9.17 -28.18 -20.31
N LEU A 171 8.64 -27.00 -19.89
CA LEU A 171 9.43 -25.90 -19.40
C LEU A 171 9.35 -25.81 -17.88
N VAL A 172 10.52 -25.70 -17.24
CA VAL A 172 10.60 -25.59 -15.78
C VAL A 172 10.96 -24.16 -15.40
N PHE A 173 9.98 -23.44 -14.87
CA PHE A 173 10.21 -22.12 -14.31
C PHE A 173 10.59 -22.21 -12.83
N VAL A 174 11.56 -21.41 -12.45
CA VAL A 174 11.96 -21.22 -11.05
C VAL A 174 11.32 -19.93 -10.58
N VAL A 175 10.40 -20.03 -9.62
CA VAL A 175 9.71 -18.87 -9.02
C VAL A 175 10.22 -18.74 -7.59
N GLY A 176 10.81 -17.61 -7.27
CA GLY A 176 11.42 -17.43 -5.95
C GLY A 176 11.25 -16.06 -5.37
N THR A 177 11.13 -16.00 -4.05
CA THR A 177 11.44 -14.83 -3.21
C THR A 177 12.83 -15.01 -2.63
N PHE A 178 13.40 -13.94 -2.07
CA PHE A 178 14.67 -14.01 -1.34
C PHE A 178 14.68 -15.21 -0.37
N GLY A 179 15.48 -16.23 -0.67
CA GLY A 179 15.66 -17.43 0.16
C GLY A 179 14.81 -18.65 -0.16
N GLU A 180 13.71 -18.54 -0.88
CA GLU A 180 12.86 -19.69 -1.27
C GLU A 180 12.66 -19.73 -2.77
N LYS A 181 13.13 -20.79 -3.42
CA LYS A 181 12.91 -21.06 -4.85
C LYS A 181 11.98 -22.25 -4.99
N GLN A 182 10.86 -22.05 -5.69
CA GLN A 182 9.92 -23.12 -6.06
C GLN A 182 10.01 -23.37 -7.55
N LYS A 183 10.13 -24.64 -7.95
CA LYS A 183 10.09 -25.04 -9.36
C LYS A 183 8.65 -25.26 -9.78
N LYS A 184 8.23 -24.60 -10.87
CA LYS A 184 6.92 -24.82 -11.50
C LYS A 184 7.12 -25.33 -12.91
N LYS A 185 6.49 -26.45 -13.23
CA LYS A 185 6.48 -27.03 -14.57
C LYS A 185 5.31 -26.48 -15.36
N VAL A 186 5.57 -26.14 -16.60
CA VAL A 186 4.56 -25.75 -17.60
C VAL A 186 4.72 -26.68 -18.77
N ILE A 187 3.65 -27.36 -19.16
CA ILE A 187 3.61 -28.22 -20.34
C ILE A 187 3.17 -27.35 -21.51
N MET A 188 3.97 -27.34 -22.58
CA MET A 188 3.59 -26.67 -23.83
C MET A 188 2.65 -27.57 -24.60
N GLY A 189 1.44 -27.08 -24.90
CA GLY A 189 0.45 -27.75 -25.73
C GLY A 189 0.62 -27.44 -27.22
#